data_9e2317329101af5cfabc9272d9cf5d7b
#
_entry.id   9e2317329101af5cfabc9272d9cf5d7b
#
_cell.length_a   1.000
_cell.length_b   1.000
_cell.length_c   1.000
_cell.angle_alpha   90.00
_cell.angle_beta   90.00
_cell.angle_gamma   90.00
#
_symmetry.space_group_name_H-M   'P 1'
#
loop_
_entity.id
_entity.type
_entity.pdbx_description
1 polymer ?
#
loop_
_entity_poly.entity_id
_entity_poly.type
_entity_poly.pdbx_seq_one_letter_code
_entity_poly.pdbx_strand_id
1 'polypeptide(L)'
;MGSVPEAEPVTISFRPRQLSKQPSLDVTCCRRRNWDYIHIVFLVFWSCVNITVFYVTYQYYKHEAKFFYLRDMLGVSLCLSRGSASVLNLNSAAIFLPMCRTLLVKFRGTKMTKRFIRRGIDRGHFIHVVCASFLLMATVVHVVAHICNAIHFSTNFNEEFSEVNVATFKGENPCKLILTTLAGVSGILMVLLLVMISLLSVPTIRKHSFQLFWYVHHCFPVYYLLLLSHSLGGLLKEQCNVQTHVPGCTMDVGAIPEPVWGKEDMIFTENSTSCIETPKFIPHRSETWCYVLIPILIYLADKVWRNLQSRYPVIVQSVIFHPADVVELEFEKEKFKASPGQYILLMCDKVSHIEWHPFTLTRCPTKCNPTFTIHIRVKGDWTSAVKELLLEQRHRNIEAAATSIPRFFVDGPFGGSSQDVFKYNTSVCIAGGVGITPFAAVLNELRMRASLGNLKLRSLYLIWICRQVDCFQWFAEMITDLYWKLWRENCPDVLNVRLFLTGNSTPNLSTLPKFLLKRVSLGRPEMKTIFQEIAKCQTKCNNIGVFVCGSSKLSTRVYQLCRSCSTKDTKFFFNEDNFA
;
A
#
# COMPACT_ATOMS: atom_id res chain seq x y z
N MET A 1 18.38 -44.86 52.44
CA MET A 1 16.98 -44.54 52.53
C MET A 1 16.87 -43.20 53.27
N GLY A 2 16.82 -42.14 52.55
CA GLY A 2 16.65 -40.77 53.06
C GLY A 2 15.36 -40.22 52.48
N SER A 3 14.42 -39.90 53.33
CA SER A 3 13.09 -39.38 53.05
C SER A 3 13.18 -37.98 52.49
N VAL A 4 12.55 -37.77 51.31
CA VAL A 4 12.32 -36.47 50.71
C VAL A 4 11.18 -35.75 51.45
N PRO A 5 11.30 -34.48 51.88
CA PRO A 5 10.22 -33.79 52.54
C PRO A 5 9.14 -33.35 51.52
N GLU A 6 7.89 -33.66 51.79
CA GLU A 6 6.68 -33.18 51.12
C GLU A 6 6.56 -31.66 51.30
N ALA A 7 6.44 -30.94 50.18
CA ALA A 7 6.19 -29.51 50.19
C ALA A 7 4.70 -29.24 50.44
N GLU A 8 4.39 -28.47 51.46
CA GLU A 8 3.03 -28.01 51.80
C GLU A 8 2.38 -27.21 50.67
N PRO A 9 1.06 -27.29 50.49
CA PRO A 9 0.34 -26.54 49.49
C PRO A 9 0.25 -25.06 49.84
N VAL A 10 0.85 -24.20 49.04
CA VAL A 10 0.74 -22.74 49.17
C VAL A 10 -0.71 -22.31 48.80
N THR A 11 -1.50 -22.01 49.79
CA THR A 11 -2.83 -21.42 49.65
C THR A 11 -2.70 -19.94 49.28
N ILE A 12 -2.93 -19.60 48.02
CA ILE A 12 -2.95 -18.21 47.57
C ILE A 12 -4.35 -17.63 47.86
N SER A 13 -4.44 -16.80 48.91
CA SER A 13 -5.65 -16.04 49.20
C SER A 13 -5.84 -14.90 48.24
N PHE A 14 -6.89 -14.97 47.42
CA PHE A 14 -7.29 -13.89 46.50
C PHE A 14 -8.07 -12.82 47.30
N ARG A 15 -7.47 -11.66 47.55
CA ARG A 15 -8.22 -10.44 47.89
C ARG A 15 -8.66 -9.74 46.62
N PRO A 16 -9.95 -9.52 46.37
CA PRO A 16 -10.40 -8.71 45.23
C PRO A 16 -10.04 -7.24 45.47
N ARG A 17 -9.18 -6.71 44.65
CA ARG A 17 -8.93 -5.27 44.62
C ARG A 17 -10.16 -4.57 44.05
N GLN A 18 -10.79 -3.71 44.84
CA GLN A 18 -11.85 -2.80 44.39
C GLN A 18 -11.35 -1.97 43.21
N LEU A 19 -12.05 -2.10 42.07
CA LEU A 19 -11.87 -1.24 40.92
C LEU A 19 -12.37 0.18 41.28
N SER A 20 -11.47 1.12 41.50
CA SER A 20 -11.81 2.52 41.45
C SER A 20 -12.29 2.86 40.03
N LYS A 21 -13.53 3.35 39.92
CA LYS A 21 -14.08 3.88 38.68
C LYS A 21 -13.19 5.04 38.21
N GLN A 22 -12.37 4.81 37.18
CA GLN A 22 -11.76 5.92 36.43
C GLN A 22 -12.87 6.63 35.67
N PRO A 23 -12.84 7.98 35.61
CA PRO A 23 -13.82 8.75 34.89
C PRO A 23 -13.81 8.38 33.41
N SER A 24 -15.00 8.18 32.87
CA SER A 24 -15.25 8.00 31.43
C SER A 24 -14.73 9.23 30.69
N LEU A 25 -13.57 9.14 30.11
CA LEU A 25 -13.11 10.10 29.12
C LEU A 25 -14.01 9.95 27.89
N ASP A 26 -14.80 10.97 27.64
CA ASP A 26 -15.63 11.16 26.46
C ASP A 26 -14.85 10.83 25.20
N VAL A 27 -15.27 9.75 24.53
CA VAL A 27 -14.70 9.28 23.26
C VAL A 27 -15.43 9.96 22.11
N THR A 28 -15.42 11.29 22.09
CA THR A 28 -15.50 12.09 20.87
C THR A 28 -14.08 12.42 20.41
N CYS A 29 -13.25 11.41 20.30
CA CYS A 29 -11.92 11.60 19.75
C CYS A 29 -11.99 11.28 18.27
N CYS A 30 -12.11 12.35 17.46
CA CYS A 30 -11.66 12.42 16.09
C CYS A 30 -10.55 11.40 15.87
N ARG A 31 -10.78 10.46 14.95
CA ARG A 31 -9.84 9.39 14.57
C ARG A 31 -8.55 10.03 14.07
N ARG A 32 -7.69 10.53 14.97
CA ARG A 32 -6.35 11.01 14.63
C ARG A 32 -5.61 9.84 14.04
N ARG A 33 -5.57 9.78 12.71
CA ARG A 33 -4.69 8.91 11.95
C ARG A 33 -3.29 9.15 12.49
N ASN A 34 -2.67 8.11 13.08
CA ASN A 34 -1.27 8.21 13.54
C ASN A 34 -0.38 8.36 12.32
N TRP A 35 -0.07 9.60 11.99
CA TRP A 35 0.85 9.92 10.91
C TRP A 35 2.26 9.73 11.43
N ASP A 36 2.92 8.68 10.96
CA ASP A 36 4.35 8.50 11.10
C ASP A 36 5.05 9.65 10.36
N TYR A 37 6.19 10.11 10.84
CA TYR A 37 6.92 11.18 10.16
C TYR A 37 7.20 10.87 8.68
N ILE A 38 7.35 9.58 8.33
CA ILE A 38 7.51 9.12 6.94
C ILE A 38 6.30 9.47 6.08
N HIS A 39 5.07 9.32 6.61
CA HIS A 39 3.86 9.73 5.90
C HIS A 39 3.85 11.23 5.63
N ILE A 40 4.23 12.03 6.64
CA ILE A 40 4.27 13.49 6.52
C ILE A 40 5.34 13.90 5.51
N VAL A 41 6.55 13.36 5.62
CA VAL A 41 7.64 13.65 4.70
C VAL A 41 7.26 13.28 3.27
N PHE A 42 6.69 12.09 3.06
CA PHE A 42 6.24 11.68 1.73
C PHE A 42 5.13 12.58 1.21
N LEU A 43 4.13 12.92 2.03
CA LEU A 43 3.03 13.78 1.61
C LEU A 43 3.53 15.18 1.22
N VAL A 44 4.40 15.79 2.03
CA VAL A 44 5.00 17.10 1.73
C VAL A 44 5.82 17.02 0.43
N PHE A 45 6.71 16.04 0.33
CA PHE A 45 7.51 15.82 -0.88
C PHE A 45 6.62 15.66 -2.12
N TRP A 46 5.63 14.76 -2.05
CA TRP A 46 4.73 14.48 -3.18
C TRP A 46 3.86 15.68 -3.54
N SER A 47 3.41 16.45 -2.54
CA SER A 47 2.70 17.73 -2.78
C SER A 47 3.58 18.72 -3.51
N CYS A 48 4.83 18.91 -3.08
CA CYS A 48 5.78 19.80 -3.76
C CYS A 48 6.00 19.38 -5.22
N VAL A 49 6.18 18.07 -5.48
CA VAL A 49 6.35 17.55 -6.85
C VAL A 49 5.12 17.86 -7.71
N ASN A 50 3.90 17.60 -7.21
CA ASN A 50 2.66 17.87 -7.94
C ASN A 50 2.46 19.36 -8.23
N ILE A 51 2.74 20.24 -7.24
CA ILE A 51 2.65 21.69 -7.40
C ILE A 51 3.67 22.18 -8.42
N THR A 52 4.90 21.67 -8.37
CA THR A 52 5.96 22.05 -9.33
C THR A 52 5.58 21.65 -10.76
N VAL A 53 5.12 20.42 -10.95
CA VAL A 53 4.70 19.91 -12.27
C VAL A 53 3.52 20.73 -12.81
N PHE A 54 2.53 21.03 -11.97
CA PHE A 54 1.41 21.91 -12.33
C PHE A 54 1.91 23.29 -12.76
N TYR A 55 2.73 23.92 -11.93
CA TYR A 55 3.22 25.29 -12.15
C TYR A 55 4.08 25.40 -13.40
N VAL A 56 5.02 24.50 -13.60
CA VAL A 56 5.89 24.48 -14.79
C VAL A 56 5.04 24.35 -16.06
N THR A 57 4.10 23.42 -16.08
CA THR A 57 3.20 23.24 -17.24
C THR A 57 2.29 24.46 -17.44
N TYR A 58 1.74 25.02 -16.37
CA TYR A 58 0.93 26.23 -16.43
C TYR A 58 1.71 27.39 -17.06
N GLN A 59 2.94 27.64 -16.61
CA GLN A 59 3.80 28.70 -17.14
C GLN A 59 4.20 28.46 -18.59
N TYR A 60 4.46 27.20 -18.97
CA TYR A 60 4.73 26.82 -20.35
C TYR A 60 3.59 27.23 -21.28
N TYR A 61 2.34 26.85 -20.98
CA TYR A 61 1.19 27.21 -21.80
C TYR A 61 0.84 28.72 -21.72
N LYS A 62 1.25 29.39 -20.66
CA LYS A 62 1.03 30.83 -20.47
C LYS A 62 2.00 31.68 -21.32
N HIS A 63 3.24 31.25 -21.52
CA HIS A 63 4.27 32.10 -22.14
C HIS A 63 4.70 31.64 -23.52
N GLU A 64 4.48 30.38 -23.90
CA GLU A 64 4.89 29.85 -25.17
C GLU A 64 4.12 30.48 -26.34
N ALA A 65 4.87 30.99 -27.33
CA ALA A 65 4.30 31.74 -28.47
C ALA A 65 3.36 30.92 -29.36
N LYS A 66 3.67 29.61 -29.55
CA LYS A 66 2.85 28.72 -30.37
C LYS A 66 1.40 28.50 -29.87
N PHE A 67 1.11 28.84 -28.62
CA PHE A 67 -0.23 28.77 -28.05
C PHE A 67 -0.92 30.13 -27.95
N PHE A 68 -0.38 31.17 -28.57
CA PHE A 68 -0.91 32.54 -28.46
C PHE A 68 -2.38 32.61 -28.86
N TYR A 69 -2.75 32.20 -30.05
CA TYR A 69 -4.13 32.26 -30.54
C TYR A 69 -5.09 31.38 -29.71
N LEU A 70 -4.64 30.19 -29.33
CA LEU A 70 -5.44 29.32 -28.49
C LEU A 70 -5.64 29.89 -27.08
N ARG A 71 -4.62 30.56 -26.54
CA ARG A 71 -4.68 31.24 -25.24
C ARG A 71 -5.54 32.49 -25.29
N ASP A 72 -5.52 33.23 -26.38
CA ASP A 72 -6.38 34.39 -26.59
C ASP A 72 -7.86 33.99 -26.55
N MET A 73 -8.20 32.87 -27.18
CA MET A 73 -9.54 32.30 -27.15
C MET A 73 -9.95 31.74 -25.77
N LEU A 74 -9.11 30.93 -25.16
CA LEU A 74 -9.46 30.15 -23.96
C LEU A 74 -9.05 30.82 -22.65
N GLY A 75 -8.13 31.77 -22.69
CA GLY A 75 -7.64 32.46 -21.49
C GLY A 75 -6.94 31.52 -20.49
N VAL A 76 -7.19 31.77 -19.22
CA VAL A 76 -6.58 31.02 -18.10
C VAL A 76 -7.01 29.56 -18.06
N SER A 77 -8.20 29.23 -18.58
CA SER A 77 -8.73 27.86 -18.54
C SER A 77 -7.91 26.88 -19.36
N LEU A 78 -7.24 27.34 -20.44
CA LEU A 78 -6.24 26.55 -21.16
C LEU A 78 -5.09 26.13 -20.23
N CYS A 79 -4.48 27.10 -19.54
CA CYS A 79 -3.33 26.84 -18.66
C CYS A 79 -3.71 25.92 -17.48
N LEU A 80 -4.91 26.11 -16.89
CA LEU A 80 -5.43 25.26 -15.82
C LEU A 80 -5.69 23.82 -16.30
N SER A 81 -6.32 23.65 -17.46
CA SER A 81 -6.60 22.33 -18.01
C SER A 81 -5.30 21.56 -18.32
N ARG A 82 -4.29 22.23 -18.84
CA ARG A 82 -3.00 21.61 -19.17
C ARG A 82 -2.14 21.33 -17.94
N GLY A 83 -2.10 22.30 -16.98
CA GLY A 83 -1.43 22.09 -15.69
C GLY A 83 -2.02 20.92 -14.91
N SER A 84 -3.35 20.80 -14.85
CA SER A 84 -4.01 19.66 -14.20
C SER A 84 -3.80 18.35 -14.97
N ALA A 85 -3.77 18.37 -16.30
CA ALA A 85 -3.46 17.19 -17.11
C ALA A 85 -2.07 16.61 -16.82
N SER A 86 -1.05 17.46 -16.62
CA SER A 86 0.30 16.98 -16.26
C SER A 86 0.34 16.32 -14.87
N VAL A 87 -0.43 16.85 -13.90
CA VAL A 87 -0.61 16.21 -12.58
C VAL A 87 -1.34 14.88 -12.71
N LEU A 88 -2.37 14.78 -13.57
CA LEU A 88 -3.07 13.54 -13.86
C LEU A 88 -2.15 12.49 -14.46
N ASN A 89 -1.33 12.85 -15.44
CA ASN A 89 -0.35 11.97 -16.08
C ASN A 89 0.67 11.45 -15.05
N LEU A 90 1.22 12.33 -14.20
CA LEU A 90 2.18 11.96 -13.16
C LEU A 90 1.60 10.94 -12.18
N ASN A 91 0.39 11.21 -11.67
CA ASN A 91 -0.23 10.33 -10.67
C ASN A 91 -0.76 9.04 -11.30
N SER A 92 -1.25 9.07 -12.53
CA SER A 92 -1.62 7.87 -13.29
C SER A 92 -0.42 6.95 -13.53
N ALA A 93 0.77 7.49 -13.72
CA ALA A 93 2.01 6.72 -13.83
C ALA A 93 2.46 6.17 -12.46
N ALA A 94 2.50 7.02 -11.44
CA ALA A 94 3.04 6.69 -10.12
C ALA A 94 2.21 5.68 -9.34
N ILE A 95 0.90 5.61 -9.57
CA ILE A 95 -0.04 4.75 -8.84
C ILE A 95 0.24 3.25 -9.00
N PHE A 96 0.93 2.83 -10.08
CA PHE A 96 1.33 1.45 -10.33
C PHE A 96 2.55 0.99 -9.54
N LEU A 97 3.49 1.90 -9.25
CA LEU A 97 4.77 1.53 -8.62
C LEU A 97 4.60 0.79 -7.28
N PRO A 98 3.69 1.23 -6.37
CA PRO A 98 3.45 0.51 -5.12
C PRO A 98 2.80 -0.87 -5.31
N MET A 99 2.26 -1.14 -6.50
CA MET A 99 1.58 -2.40 -6.81
C MET A 99 2.49 -3.45 -7.45
N CYS A 100 3.71 -3.08 -7.86
CA CYS A 100 4.73 -3.98 -8.39
C CYS A 100 5.41 -4.77 -7.25
N ARG A 101 4.69 -5.69 -6.65
CA ARG A 101 5.08 -6.38 -5.40
C ARG A 101 6.40 -7.14 -5.51
N THR A 102 6.63 -7.86 -6.60
CA THR A 102 7.86 -8.63 -6.79
C THR A 102 9.08 -7.72 -6.92
N LEU A 103 8.94 -6.64 -7.68
CA LEU A 103 9.98 -5.63 -7.85
C LEU A 103 10.33 -5.00 -6.48
N LEU A 104 9.31 -4.60 -5.72
CA LEU A 104 9.50 -3.98 -4.41
C LEU A 104 10.17 -4.92 -3.40
N VAL A 105 9.80 -6.22 -3.39
CA VAL A 105 10.43 -7.23 -2.53
C VAL A 105 11.90 -7.41 -2.88
N LYS A 106 12.23 -7.53 -4.18
CA LYS A 106 13.63 -7.62 -4.63
C LYS A 106 14.41 -6.37 -4.22
N PHE A 107 13.86 -5.19 -4.45
CA PHE A 107 14.49 -3.92 -4.07
C PHE A 107 14.69 -3.80 -2.56
N ARG A 108 13.66 -4.16 -1.75
CA ARG A 108 13.73 -4.20 -0.27
C ARG A 108 14.86 -5.11 0.22
N GLY A 109 15.10 -6.24 -0.45
CA GLY A 109 16.12 -7.23 -0.10
C GLY A 109 17.56 -6.81 -0.41
N THR A 110 17.78 -5.77 -1.20
CA THR A 110 19.14 -5.34 -1.56
C THR A 110 19.88 -4.75 -0.36
N LYS A 111 21.21 -5.00 -0.29
CA LYS A 111 22.08 -4.48 0.77
C LYS A 111 22.13 -2.94 0.79
N MET A 112 21.91 -2.32 -0.38
CA MET A 112 21.95 -0.86 -0.55
C MET A 112 20.71 -0.14 -0.02
N THR A 113 19.59 -0.85 0.21
CA THR A 113 18.35 -0.24 0.63
C THR A 113 18.41 0.19 2.09
N LYS A 114 18.53 1.49 2.32
CA LYS A 114 18.55 2.09 3.66
C LYS A 114 17.21 1.84 4.38
N ARG A 115 17.25 1.82 5.72
CA ARG A 115 16.07 1.59 6.58
C ARG A 115 14.87 2.48 6.24
N PHE A 116 15.13 3.76 5.93
CA PHE A 116 14.09 4.72 5.55
C PHE A 116 13.33 4.26 4.30
N ILE A 117 14.06 3.86 3.25
CA ILE A 117 13.49 3.39 1.99
C ILE A 117 12.68 2.11 2.20
N ARG A 118 13.20 1.15 3.00
CA ARG A 118 12.46 -0.09 3.33
C ARG A 118 11.12 0.21 3.99
N ARG A 119 11.08 1.13 4.94
CA ARG A 119 9.83 1.56 5.57
C ARG A 119 8.87 2.26 4.60
N GLY A 120 9.39 3.00 3.62
CA GLY A 120 8.59 3.56 2.54
C GLY A 120 7.97 2.48 1.67
N ILE A 121 8.75 1.45 1.29
CA ILE A 121 8.28 0.29 0.51
C ILE A 121 7.18 -0.46 1.26
N ASP A 122 7.36 -0.70 2.57
CA ASP A 122 6.37 -1.38 3.42
C ASP A 122 5.04 -0.59 3.52
N ARG A 123 5.03 0.67 3.08
CA ARG A 123 3.85 1.57 3.05
C ARG A 123 3.28 1.80 1.65
N GLY A 124 3.49 0.90 0.72
CA GLY A 124 3.02 1.01 -0.65
C GLY A 124 1.54 1.34 -0.78
N HIS A 125 0.68 0.77 0.06
CA HIS A 125 -0.75 1.11 0.10
C HIS A 125 -1.00 2.61 0.39
N PHE A 126 -0.27 3.19 1.34
CA PHE A 126 -0.40 4.63 1.64
C PHE A 126 0.01 5.49 0.44
N ILE A 127 1.11 5.15 -0.22
CA ILE A 127 1.59 5.83 -1.43
C ILE A 127 0.54 5.77 -2.53
N HIS A 128 -0.04 4.59 -2.78
CA HIS A 128 -1.13 4.40 -3.74
C HIS A 128 -2.34 5.31 -3.44
N VAL A 129 -2.78 5.37 -2.19
CA VAL A 129 -3.90 6.23 -1.77
C VAL A 129 -3.58 7.70 -1.94
N VAL A 130 -2.34 8.14 -1.67
CA VAL A 130 -1.92 9.54 -1.88
C VAL A 130 -1.95 9.89 -3.36
N CYS A 131 -1.39 9.05 -4.25
CA CYS A 131 -1.46 9.26 -5.70
C CYS A 131 -2.92 9.31 -6.20
N ALA A 132 -3.78 8.41 -5.73
CA ALA A 132 -5.20 8.41 -6.07
C ALA A 132 -5.92 9.69 -5.60
N SER A 133 -5.55 10.23 -4.44
CA SER A 133 -6.13 11.48 -3.92
C SER A 133 -5.74 12.69 -4.78
N PHE A 134 -4.47 12.78 -5.20
CA PHE A 134 -4.04 13.83 -6.13
C PHE A 134 -4.68 13.69 -7.50
N LEU A 135 -4.85 12.45 -7.99
CA LEU A 135 -5.55 12.17 -9.24
C LEU A 135 -7.00 12.67 -9.18
N LEU A 136 -7.73 12.40 -8.09
CA LEU A 136 -9.10 12.90 -7.91
C LEU A 136 -9.18 14.41 -7.85
N MET A 137 -8.30 15.07 -7.06
CA MET A 137 -8.28 16.54 -6.96
C MET A 137 -7.97 17.18 -8.32
N ALA A 138 -6.96 16.66 -9.03
CA ALA A 138 -6.59 17.17 -10.35
C ALA A 138 -7.70 16.93 -11.38
N THR A 139 -8.46 15.82 -11.30
CA THR A 139 -9.62 15.55 -12.16
C THR A 139 -10.69 16.63 -12.01
N VAL A 140 -11.00 17.07 -10.79
CA VAL A 140 -11.98 18.15 -10.57
C VAL A 140 -11.54 19.44 -11.25
N VAL A 141 -10.27 19.85 -11.06
CA VAL A 141 -9.74 21.06 -11.71
C VAL A 141 -9.76 20.92 -13.23
N HIS A 142 -9.37 19.76 -13.75
CA HIS A 142 -9.31 19.44 -15.18
C HIS A 142 -10.69 19.52 -15.84
N VAL A 143 -11.69 18.89 -15.22
CA VAL A 143 -13.08 18.89 -15.73
C VAL A 143 -13.66 20.29 -15.75
N VAL A 144 -13.52 21.04 -14.64
CA VAL A 144 -14.01 22.44 -14.57
C VAL A 144 -13.33 23.30 -15.64
N ALA A 145 -12.01 23.19 -15.79
CA ALA A 145 -11.29 23.94 -16.81
C ALA A 145 -11.74 23.59 -18.24
N HIS A 146 -12.05 22.30 -18.52
CA HIS A 146 -12.55 21.90 -19.83
C HIS A 146 -14.00 22.31 -20.10
N ILE A 147 -14.85 22.39 -19.08
CA ILE A 147 -16.18 23.01 -19.22
C ILE A 147 -16.04 24.48 -19.59
N CYS A 148 -15.14 25.23 -18.92
CA CYS A 148 -14.84 26.61 -19.30
C CYS A 148 -14.27 26.72 -20.73
N ASN A 149 -13.37 25.82 -21.10
CA ASN A 149 -12.83 25.77 -22.48
C ASN A 149 -13.96 25.55 -23.52
N ALA A 150 -14.91 24.67 -23.27
CA ALA A 150 -16.03 24.43 -24.18
C ALA A 150 -16.92 25.67 -24.35
N ILE A 151 -17.15 26.42 -23.25
CA ILE A 151 -17.87 27.71 -23.29
C ILE A 151 -17.08 28.72 -24.09
N HIS A 152 -15.77 28.84 -23.86
CA HIS A 152 -14.92 29.80 -24.57
C HIS A 152 -14.78 29.47 -26.05
N PHE A 153 -14.69 28.22 -26.46
CA PHE A 153 -14.73 27.82 -27.87
C PHE A 153 -16.03 28.22 -28.57
N SER A 154 -17.13 28.25 -27.84
CA SER A 154 -18.42 28.71 -28.35
C SER A 154 -18.50 30.22 -28.45
N THR A 155 -18.04 30.96 -27.42
CA THR A 155 -18.21 32.42 -27.29
C THR A 155 -17.14 33.22 -28.02
N ASN A 156 -15.88 32.76 -27.92
CA ASN A 156 -14.69 33.46 -28.43
C ASN A 156 -14.22 32.84 -29.77
N PHE A 157 -15.18 32.58 -30.68
CA PHE A 157 -14.89 32.03 -32.00
C PHE A 157 -13.97 32.95 -32.76
N ASN A 158 -12.84 32.45 -33.26
CA ASN A 158 -11.90 33.24 -34.10
C ASN A 158 -12.41 33.23 -35.55
N GLU A 159 -12.86 34.36 -36.03
CA GLU A 159 -13.38 34.53 -37.38
C GLU A 159 -12.26 34.68 -38.43
N GLU A 160 -11.10 35.19 -38.01
CA GLU A 160 -9.93 35.37 -38.88
C GLU A 160 -9.23 34.07 -39.21
N PHE A 161 -9.02 33.22 -38.20
CA PHE A 161 -8.32 31.94 -38.35
C PHE A 161 -9.25 30.78 -37.96
N SER A 162 -10.12 30.38 -38.88
CA SER A 162 -11.12 29.32 -38.64
C SER A 162 -10.51 27.98 -38.19
N GLU A 163 -9.25 27.72 -38.61
CA GLU A 163 -8.55 26.48 -38.31
C GLU A 163 -8.28 26.27 -36.80
N VAL A 164 -8.14 27.34 -35.99
CA VAL A 164 -7.87 27.22 -34.56
C VAL A 164 -9.12 26.80 -33.74
N ASN A 165 -10.32 27.04 -34.31
CA ASN A 165 -11.57 26.74 -33.64
C ASN A 165 -11.83 25.24 -33.56
N VAL A 166 -12.52 24.83 -32.47
CA VAL A 166 -13.14 23.52 -32.29
C VAL A 166 -14.63 23.60 -32.65
N ALA A 167 -15.27 24.73 -32.34
CA ALA A 167 -16.64 25.01 -32.78
C ALA A 167 -16.71 25.25 -34.29
N THR A 168 -17.83 24.91 -34.93
CA THR A 168 -18.06 25.10 -36.36
C THR A 168 -18.62 26.50 -36.68
N PHE A 169 -19.24 27.14 -35.71
CA PHE A 169 -19.76 28.51 -35.79
C PHE A 169 -19.82 29.16 -34.40
N LYS A 170 -19.85 30.48 -34.37
CA LYS A 170 -19.96 31.28 -33.14
C LYS A 170 -21.29 31.03 -32.43
N GLY A 171 -21.22 30.68 -31.14
CA GLY A 171 -22.42 30.37 -30.33
C GLY A 171 -22.88 28.90 -30.44
N GLU A 172 -22.08 28.01 -31.03
CA GLU A 172 -22.41 26.55 -31.01
C GLU A 172 -22.56 26.06 -29.56
N ASN A 173 -23.52 25.19 -29.31
CA ASN A 173 -23.82 24.70 -27.97
C ASN A 173 -22.61 23.98 -27.32
N PRO A 174 -22.07 24.48 -26.18
CA PRO A 174 -20.91 23.88 -25.53
C PRO A 174 -21.12 22.41 -25.11
N CYS A 175 -22.32 22.03 -24.73
CA CYS A 175 -22.66 20.63 -24.42
C CYS A 175 -22.50 19.73 -25.66
N LYS A 176 -22.89 20.23 -26.84
CA LYS A 176 -22.71 19.48 -28.09
C LYS A 176 -21.22 19.28 -28.37
N LEU A 177 -20.37 20.31 -28.19
CA LEU A 177 -18.92 20.20 -28.36
C LEU A 177 -18.32 19.11 -27.46
N ILE A 178 -18.76 19.01 -26.21
CA ILE A 178 -18.29 17.96 -25.29
C ILE A 178 -18.78 16.58 -25.73
N LEU A 179 -20.07 16.44 -26.11
CA LEU A 179 -20.68 15.14 -26.40
C LEU A 179 -20.34 14.57 -27.77
N THR A 180 -19.86 15.39 -28.71
CA THR A 180 -19.50 14.95 -30.07
C THR A 180 -18.00 14.70 -30.25
N THR A 181 -17.16 15.15 -29.31
CA THR A 181 -15.71 14.99 -29.41
C THR A 181 -15.22 13.73 -28.71
N LEU A 182 -14.22 13.07 -29.27
CA LEU A 182 -13.59 11.88 -28.64
C LEU A 182 -13.10 12.19 -27.23
N ALA A 183 -12.47 13.34 -27.04
CA ALA A 183 -11.96 13.74 -25.72
C ALA A 183 -13.11 14.00 -24.72
N GLY A 184 -14.21 14.60 -25.15
CA GLY A 184 -15.35 14.85 -24.27
C GLY A 184 -16.03 13.57 -23.83
N VAL A 185 -16.37 12.67 -24.76
CA VAL A 185 -17.05 11.39 -24.45
C VAL A 185 -16.16 10.49 -23.58
N SER A 186 -14.90 10.28 -23.98
CA SER A 186 -13.96 9.47 -23.19
C SER A 186 -13.70 10.08 -21.82
N GLY A 187 -13.64 11.42 -21.71
CA GLY A 187 -13.50 12.12 -20.43
C GLY A 187 -14.67 11.88 -19.48
N ILE A 188 -15.91 11.95 -19.97
CA ILE A 188 -17.11 11.63 -19.17
C ILE A 188 -17.04 10.19 -18.67
N LEU A 189 -16.75 9.23 -19.55
CA LEU A 189 -16.65 7.81 -19.17
C LEU A 189 -15.56 7.56 -18.13
N MET A 190 -14.39 8.22 -18.28
CA MET A 190 -13.30 8.13 -17.30
C MET A 190 -13.70 8.70 -15.93
N VAL A 191 -14.40 9.83 -15.90
CA VAL A 191 -14.88 10.44 -14.63
C VAL A 191 -15.85 9.51 -13.94
N LEU A 192 -16.85 8.97 -14.65
CA LEU A 192 -17.81 8.02 -14.09
C LEU A 192 -17.11 6.77 -13.51
N LEU A 193 -16.18 6.19 -14.26
CA LEU A 193 -15.42 5.03 -13.82
C LEU A 193 -14.53 5.34 -12.62
N LEU A 194 -13.84 6.50 -12.63
CA LEU A 194 -12.98 6.92 -11.53
C LEU A 194 -13.78 7.17 -10.25
N VAL A 195 -14.96 7.79 -10.36
CA VAL A 195 -15.88 8.00 -9.23
C VAL A 195 -16.31 6.65 -8.65
N MET A 196 -16.73 5.70 -9.49
CA MET A 196 -17.14 4.36 -9.05
C MET A 196 -16.00 3.63 -8.34
N ILE A 197 -14.81 3.59 -8.93
CA ILE A 197 -13.60 2.97 -8.33
C ILE A 197 -13.31 3.60 -6.97
N SER A 198 -13.39 4.93 -6.88
CA SER A 198 -13.05 5.66 -5.65
C SER A 198 -14.09 5.46 -4.54
N LEU A 199 -15.37 5.54 -4.86
CA LEU A 199 -16.47 5.33 -3.88
C LEU A 199 -16.41 3.93 -3.27
N LEU A 200 -16.24 2.90 -4.10
CA LEU A 200 -16.16 1.52 -3.61
C LEU A 200 -14.86 1.21 -2.86
N SER A 201 -13.81 2.03 -3.06
CA SER A 201 -12.55 1.93 -2.31
C SER A 201 -12.63 2.51 -0.90
N VAL A 202 -13.70 3.25 -0.56
CA VAL A 202 -13.91 3.78 0.80
C VAL A 202 -13.95 2.62 1.81
N PRO A 203 -13.19 2.69 2.92
CA PRO A 203 -13.04 1.56 3.86
C PRO A 203 -14.35 1.01 4.41
N THR A 204 -15.37 1.84 4.58
CA THR A 204 -16.69 1.41 5.07
C THR A 204 -17.40 0.54 4.04
N ILE A 205 -17.45 0.98 2.78
CA ILE A 205 -18.10 0.25 1.68
C ILE A 205 -17.31 -1.03 1.35
N ARG A 206 -16.00 -0.91 1.21
CA ARG A 206 -15.10 -2.04 0.92
C ARG A 206 -15.21 -3.17 1.96
N LYS A 207 -15.40 -2.85 3.23
CA LYS A 207 -15.57 -3.86 4.29
C LYS A 207 -16.92 -4.56 4.22
N HIS A 208 -17.96 -3.87 3.76
CA HIS A 208 -19.29 -4.44 3.63
C HIS A 208 -19.45 -5.29 2.36
N SER A 209 -18.86 -4.84 1.25
CA SER A 209 -19.00 -5.50 -0.08
C SER A 209 -17.62 -5.61 -0.74
N PHE A 210 -16.77 -6.50 -0.21
CA PHE A 210 -15.40 -6.66 -0.71
C PHE A 210 -15.35 -7.13 -2.17
N GLN A 211 -16.24 -8.03 -2.58
CA GLN A 211 -16.30 -8.56 -3.95
C GLN A 211 -16.63 -7.45 -4.95
N LEU A 212 -17.65 -6.62 -4.66
CA LEU A 212 -18.03 -5.51 -5.52
C LEU A 212 -16.88 -4.50 -5.67
N PHE A 213 -16.22 -4.15 -4.56
CA PHE A 213 -14.99 -3.34 -4.61
C PHE A 213 -13.95 -3.99 -5.52
N TRP A 214 -13.72 -5.30 -5.36
CA TRP A 214 -12.69 -6.01 -6.10
C TRP A 214 -12.95 -5.97 -7.62
N TYR A 215 -14.17 -6.27 -8.06
CA TYR A 215 -14.53 -6.26 -9.49
C TYR A 215 -14.41 -4.87 -10.10
N VAL A 216 -15.00 -3.86 -9.47
CA VAL A 216 -14.99 -2.49 -10.00
C VAL A 216 -13.59 -1.89 -9.96
N HIS A 217 -12.79 -2.16 -8.92
CA HIS A 217 -11.41 -1.70 -8.85
C HIS A 217 -10.56 -2.29 -9.98
N HIS A 218 -10.82 -3.53 -10.38
CA HIS A 218 -10.13 -4.19 -11.50
C HIS A 218 -10.61 -3.73 -12.89
N CYS A 219 -11.55 -2.79 -12.99
CA CYS A 219 -11.88 -2.08 -14.23
C CYS A 219 -10.86 -0.97 -14.58
N PHE A 220 -9.82 -0.75 -13.78
CA PHE A 220 -8.77 0.24 -14.08
C PHE A 220 -8.13 0.07 -15.48
N PRO A 221 -7.98 -1.12 -16.10
CA PRO A 221 -7.47 -1.23 -17.47
C PRO A 221 -8.35 -0.48 -18.49
N VAL A 222 -9.67 -0.50 -18.28
CA VAL A 222 -10.61 0.26 -19.13
C VAL A 222 -10.37 1.76 -18.97
N TYR A 223 -10.14 2.23 -17.73
CA TYR A 223 -9.75 3.62 -17.48
C TYR A 223 -8.49 4.03 -18.26
N TYR A 224 -7.44 3.19 -18.28
CA TYR A 224 -6.20 3.48 -19.00
C TYR A 224 -6.35 3.42 -20.52
N LEU A 225 -7.19 2.53 -21.05
CA LEU A 225 -7.53 2.51 -22.48
C LEU A 225 -8.26 3.80 -22.88
N LEU A 226 -9.21 4.25 -22.06
CA LEU A 226 -9.89 5.53 -22.26
C LEU A 226 -8.93 6.71 -22.13
N LEU A 227 -7.98 6.69 -21.17
CA LEU A 227 -6.98 7.74 -20.99
C LEU A 227 -6.06 7.88 -22.22
N LEU A 228 -5.63 6.78 -22.79
CA LEU A 228 -4.82 6.79 -24.00
C LEU A 228 -5.61 7.30 -25.21
N SER A 229 -6.87 6.86 -25.39
CA SER A 229 -7.73 7.33 -26.47
C SER A 229 -8.14 8.79 -26.30
N HIS A 230 -8.39 9.26 -25.06
CA HIS A 230 -8.75 10.63 -24.74
C HIS A 230 -7.72 11.65 -25.26
N SER A 231 -6.46 11.31 -25.11
CA SER A 231 -5.37 12.18 -25.54
C SER A 231 -5.16 12.24 -27.06
N LEU A 232 -5.75 11.32 -27.83
CA LEU A 232 -5.67 11.29 -29.29
C LEU A 232 -6.69 12.23 -29.99
N GLY A 233 -7.59 12.85 -29.22
CA GLY A 233 -8.68 13.66 -29.79
C GLY A 233 -8.26 14.89 -30.59
N GLY A 234 -7.01 15.35 -30.49
CA GLY A 234 -6.43 16.41 -31.33
C GLY A 234 -7.15 17.77 -31.30
N LEU A 235 -7.95 18.03 -30.25
CA LEU A 235 -8.77 19.26 -30.15
C LEU A 235 -7.94 20.54 -29.98
N LEU A 236 -6.83 20.44 -29.26
CA LEU A 236 -5.94 21.58 -29.06
C LEU A 236 -4.99 21.68 -30.25
N LYS A 237 -4.89 22.87 -30.82
CA LYS A 237 -4.01 23.16 -31.95
C LYS A 237 -2.91 24.10 -31.50
N GLU A 238 -1.73 23.95 -32.11
CA GLU A 238 -0.58 24.83 -31.91
C GLU A 238 -0.13 25.40 -33.24
N GLN A 239 0.34 26.63 -33.20
CA GLN A 239 0.93 27.26 -34.37
C GLN A 239 2.30 26.65 -34.68
N CYS A 240 2.54 26.21 -35.92
CA CYS A 240 3.79 25.57 -36.30
C CYS A 240 4.81 26.52 -36.93
N ASN A 241 4.38 27.66 -37.48
CA ASN A 241 5.20 28.62 -38.20
C ASN A 241 5.43 29.93 -37.42
N VAL A 242 5.75 29.85 -36.13
CA VAL A 242 5.98 31.03 -35.25
C VAL A 242 7.16 31.90 -35.76
N GLN A 243 8.10 31.33 -36.52
CA GLN A 243 9.26 32.06 -37.06
C GLN A 243 8.89 32.95 -38.23
N THR A 244 7.92 32.55 -39.06
CA THR A 244 7.47 33.31 -40.24
C THR A 244 6.21 34.12 -39.99
N HIS A 245 5.50 33.80 -38.92
CA HIS A 245 4.35 34.54 -38.42
C HIS A 245 4.48 34.74 -36.90
N VAL A 246 4.92 35.93 -36.50
CA VAL A 246 5.02 36.30 -35.09
C VAL A 246 3.58 36.53 -34.55
N PRO A 247 3.15 35.83 -33.50
CA PRO A 247 1.78 35.97 -32.99
C PRO A 247 1.44 37.43 -32.65
N GLY A 248 0.28 37.90 -33.15
CA GLY A 248 -0.18 39.25 -32.94
C GLY A 248 0.35 40.28 -33.94
N CYS A 249 1.13 39.88 -34.97
CA CYS A 249 1.50 40.76 -36.06
C CYS A 249 0.27 41.08 -36.96
N THR A 250 0.27 42.27 -37.58
CA THR A 250 -0.75 42.67 -38.55
C THR A 250 -0.30 42.29 -39.95
N MET A 251 -1.19 41.67 -40.73
CA MET A 251 -0.95 41.43 -42.15
C MET A 251 -1.21 42.74 -42.88
N ASP A 252 -0.15 43.42 -43.34
CA ASP A 252 -0.30 44.51 -44.26
C ASP A 252 -0.73 43.97 -45.65
N VAL A 253 -2.06 43.92 -45.83
CA VAL A 253 -2.66 43.64 -47.12
C VAL A 253 -2.54 44.92 -47.94
N GLY A 254 -1.41 45.07 -48.64
CA GLY A 254 -1.31 46.04 -49.75
C GLY A 254 -0.39 47.26 -49.58
N ALA A 255 0.83 47.08 -49.09
CA ALA A 255 1.90 48.03 -49.41
C ALA A 255 2.86 47.38 -50.40
N ILE A 256 2.61 47.55 -51.69
CA ILE A 256 3.67 47.49 -52.70
C ILE A 256 4.62 48.63 -52.32
N PRO A 257 5.89 48.41 -52.00
CA PRO A 257 6.81 49.51 -51.72
C PRO A 257 7.07 50.24 -53.02
N GLU A 258 6.45 51.41 -53.19
CA GLU A 258 6.97 52.36 -54.22
C GLU A 258 8.34 52.84 -53.75
N PRO A 259 9.36 52.86 -54.64
CA PRO A 259 10.67 53.33 -54.29
C PRO A 259 10.62 54.86 -54.15
N VAL A 260 10.48 55.37 -52.94
CA VAL A 260 10.65 56.79 -52.66
C VAL A 260 12.13 57.11 -52.56
N TRP A 261 12.70 57.71 -53.61
CA TRP A 261 13.97 58.38 -53.56
C TRP A 261 13.87 59.68 -52.80
N GLY A 262 14.55 59.82 -51.62
CA GLY A 262 14.88 61.12 -51.09
C GLY A 262 14.76 61.34 -49.62
N LYS A 263 15.97 61.49 -49.05
CA LYS A 263 16.28 62.21 -47.78
C LYS A 263 16.26 61.50 -46.45
N GLU A 264 17.49 61.49 -45.93
CA GLU A 264 17.88 61.22 -44.52
C GLU A 264 16.97 61.90 -43.52
N ASP A 265 16.36 61.06 -42.69
CA ASP A 265 16.14 61.24 -41.25
C ASP A 265 15.51 59.96 -40.73
N MET A 266 16.38 59.11 -40.09
CA MET A 266 15.91 57.90 -39.38
C MET A 266 15.18 58.29 -38.11
N ILE A 267 13.88 58.36 -38.17
CA ILE A 267 13.03 58.26 -36.98
C ILE A 267 12.57 56.82 -36.94
N PHE A 268 13.17 56.05 -36.00
CA PHE A 268 12.66 54.74 -35.61
C PHE A 268 11.26 54.89 -35.00
N THR A 269 10.24 54.71 -35.81
CA THR A 269 8.89 54.48 -35.31
C THR A 269 8.71 53.01 -35.00
N GLU A 270 8.15 52.76 -33.82
CA GLU A 270 7.86 51.49 -33.17
C GLU A 270 7.45 50.36 -34.11
N ASN A 271 8.09 49.24 -33.93
CA ASN A 271 7.98 47.94 -34.55
C ASN A 271 6.54 47.47 -34.90
N SER A 272 6.05 47.74 -36.05
CA SER A 272 5.07 46.89 -36.72
C SER A 272 5.82 45.78 -37.42
N THR A 273 6.04 44.62 -36.81
CA THR A 273 6.56 43.42 -37.45
C THR A 273 5.49 42.94 -38.42
N SER A 274 5.70 43.17 -39.73
CA SER A 274 4.84 42.65 -40.80
C SER A 274 4.98 41.12 -40.82
N CYS A 275 3.86 40.41 -40.88
CA CYS A 275 3.83 38.96 -41.04
C CYS A 275 4.25 38.58 -42.46
N ILE A 276 5.12 37.57 -42.56
CA ILE A 276 5.58 37.04 -43.87
C ILE A 276 4.55 36.06 -44.45
N GLU A 277 3.88 35.28 -43.59
CA GLU A 277 2.89 34.26 -43.94
C GLU A 277 1.70 34.26 -42.99
N THR A 278 0.59 33.67 -43.37
CA THR A 278 -0.54 33.38 -42.45
C THR A 278 -0.18 32.33 -41.40
N PRO A 279 -0.75 32.38 -40.20
CA PRO A 279 -0.47 31.37 -39.19
C PRO A 279 -0.97 30.00 -39.64
N LYS A 280 -0.17 28.94 -39.40
CA LYS A 280 -0.51 27.55 -39.72
C LYS A 280 -0.68 26.77 -38.45
N PHE A 281 -1.79 26.05 -38.32
CA PHE A 281 -2.16 25.32 -37.11
C PHE A 281 -2.10 23.82 -37.35
N ILE A 282 -1.49 23.09 -36.36
CA ILE A 282 -1.43 21.64 -36.36
C ILE A 282 -2.01 21.11 -35.01
N PRO A 283 -2.60 19.93 -35.01
CA PRO A 283 -3.03 19.31 -33.76
C PRO A 283 -1.85 19.09 -32.79
N HIS A 284 -1.99 19.52 -31.55
CA HIS A 284 -0.99 19.31 -30.52
C HIS A 284 -0.81 17.81 -30.23
N ARG A 285 0.41 17.32 -30.24
CA ARG A 285 0.73 15.90 -30.06
C ARG A 285 0.41 15.44 -28.64
N SER A 286 -0.18 14.25 -28.55
CA SER A 286 -0.42 13.59 -27.28
C SER A 286 0.87 13.10 -26.64
N GLU A 287 1.12 13.49 -25.39
CA GLU A 287 2.28 13.06 -24.60
C GLU A 287 1.90 12.08 -23.48
N THR A 288 0.62 11.84 -23.24
CA THR A 288 0.12 10.98 -22.14
C THR A 288 0.74 9.59 -22.19
N TRP A 289 0.90 9.00 -23.36
CA TRP A 289 1.49 7.68 -23.52
C TRP A 289 2.94 7.61 -23.04
N CYS A 290 3.72 8.70 -23.17
CA CYS A 290 5.11 8.78 -22.70
C CYS A 290 5.19 8.61 -21.17
N TYR A 291 4.21 9.15 -20.44
CA TYR A 291 4.16 9.06 -18.98
C TYR A 291 3.70 7.70 -18.50
N VAL A 292 2.66 7.13 -19.10
CA VAL A 292 1.97 5.95 -18.56
C VAL A 292 2.46 4.61 -19.08
N LEU A 293 3.06 4.57 -20.29
CA LEU A 293 3.44 3.33 -20.95
C LEU A 293 4.48 2.53 -20.14
N ILE A 294 5.56 3.18 -19.72
CA ILE A 294 6.65 2.51 -18.98
C ILE A 294 6.14 1.95 -17.64
N PRO A 295 5.44 2.72 -16.77
CA PRO A 295 4.88 2.18 -15.53
C PRO A 295 3.89 1.03 -15.75
N ILE A 296 3.04 1.11 -16.78
CA ILE A 296 2.12 0.03 -17.13
C ILE A 296 2.89 -1.24 -17.53
N LEU A 297 3.91 -1.11 -18.39
CA LEU A 297 4.72 -2.25 -18.83
C LEU A 297 5.45 -2.92 -17.63
N ILE A 298 6.00 -2.12 -16.72
CA ILE A 298 6.62 -2.64 -15.48
C ILE A 298 5.59 -3.40 -14.64
N TYR A 299 4.39 -2.82 -14.45
CA TYR A 299 3.31 -3.47 -13.71
C TYR A 299 2.85 -4.77 -14.39
N LEU A 300 2.67 -4.76 -15.70
CA LEU A 300 2.28 -5.94 -16.47
C LEU A 300 3.35 -7.03 -16.41
N ALA A 301 4.62 -6.66 -16.54
CA ALA A 301 5.74 -7.59 -16.40
C ALA A 301 5.77 -8.24 -15.00
N ASP A 302 5.59 -7.45 -13.93
CA ASP A 302 5.48 -7.96 -12.55
C ASP A 302 4.27 -8.89 -12.41
N LYS A 303 3.13 -8.54 -12.98
CA LYS A 303 1.90 -9.34 -12.94
C LYS A 303 2.04 -10.66 -13.71
N VAL A 304 2.61 -10.61 -14.92
CA VAL A 304 2.88 -11.81 -15.73
C VAL A 304 3.86 -12.74 -15.02
N TRP A 305 4.96 -12.19 -14.50
CA TRP A 305 5.93 -12.94 -13.72
C TRP A 305 5.29 -13.66 -12.53
N ARG A 306 4.46 -12.97 -11.77
CA ARG A 306 3.73 -13.55 -10.64
C ARG A 306 2.77 -14.63 -11.08
N ASN A 307 2.03 -14.41 -12.16
CA ASN A 307 1.11 -15.40 -12.72
C ASN A 307 1.84 -16.68 -13.14
N LEU A 308 2.99 -16.55 -13.80
CA LEU A 308 3.84 -17.69 -14.17
C LEU A 308 4.36 -18.46 -12.94
N GLN A 309 4.77 -17.73 -11.89
CA GLN A 309 5.24 -18.32 -10.63
C GLN A 309 4.14 -19.04 -9.84
N SER A 310 2.91 -18.55 -9.92
CA SER A 310 1.75 -19.10 -9.20
C SER A 310 0.89 -20.06 -10.05
N ARG A 311 1.32 -20.38 -11.27
CA ARG A 311 0.53 -21.18 -12.23
C ARG A 311 0.27 -22.62 -11.77
N TYR A 312 1.19 -23.19 -11.02
CA TYR A 312 1.08 -24.57 -10.57
C TYR A 312 0.57 -24.65 -9.13
N PRO A 313 -0.31 -25.62 -8.83
CA PRO A 313 -0.78 -25.85 -7.48
C PRO A 313 0.39 -26.30 -6.58
N VAL A 314 0.28 -25.99 -5.30
CA VAL A 314 1.19 -26.48 -4.27
C VAL A 314 0.70 -27.79 -3.71
N ILE A 315 1.62 -28.64 -3.25
CA ILE A 315 1.29 -29.91 -2.61
C ILE A 315 0.94 -29.63 -1.14
N VAL A 316 -0.24 -30.06 -0.70
CA VAL A 316 -0.65 -30.03 0.71
C VAL A 316 -0.06 -31.27 1.39
N GLN A 317 0.86 -31.07 2.32
CA GLN A 317 1.52 -32.14 3.06
C GLN A 317 0.74 -32.53 4.33
N SER A 318 0.21 -31.57 5.04
CA SER A 318 -0.59 -31.81 6.24
C SER A 318 -1.65 -30.72 6.47
N VAL A 319 -2.75 -31.12 7.13
CA VAL A 319 -3.83 -30.25 7.57
C VAL A 319 -4.11 -30.53 9.04
N ILE A 320 -3.95 -29.52 9.91
CA ILE A 320 -4.20 -29.62 11.33
C ILE A 320 -5.26 -28.62 11.75
N PHE A 321 -6.31 -29.10 12.40
CA PHE A 321 -7.37 -28.23 12.97
C PHE A 321 -7.04 -27.92 14.42
N HIS A 322 -6.78 -26.66 14.67
CA HIS A 322 -6.49 -26.14 16.01
C HIS A 322 -7.76 -25.59 16.69
N PRO A 323 -7.75 -25.51 18.04
CA PRO A 323 -8.81 -24.82 18.78
C PRO A 323 -8.98 -23.35 18.36
N ALA A 324 -10.12 -22.75 18.71
CA ALA A 324 -10.47 -21.36 18.40
C ALA A 324 -10.47 -21.04 16.90
N ASP A 325 -11.01 -21.99 16.10
CA ASP A 325 -11.23 -21.85 14.66
C ASP A 325 -9.98 -21.46 13.85
N VAL A 326 -8.89 -22.19 14.05
CA VAL A 326 -7.67 -22.04 13.28
C VAL A 326 -7.35 -23.34 12.56
N VAL A 327 -6.98 -23.23 11.29
CA VAL A 327 -6.51 -24.34 10.46
C VAL A 327 -5.05 -24.09 10.09
N GLU A 328 -4.20 -25.05 10.39
CA GLU A 328 -2.79 -25.07 9.93
C GLU A 328 -2.70 -25.86 8.63
N LEU A 329 -2.05 -25.28 7.64
CA LEU A 329 -1.76 -25.92 6.37
C LEU A 329 -0.25 -25.95 6.16
N GLU A 330 0.27 -27.13 5.91
CA GLU A 330 1.64 -27.34 5.49
C GLU A 330 1.70 -27.62 4.01
N PHE A 331 2.54 -26.85 3.31
CA PHE A 331 2.69 -26.91 1.87
C PHE A 331 4.12 -27.26 1.48
N GLU A 332 4.25 -27.91 0.34
CA GLU A 332 5.49 -28.06 -0.39
C GLU A 332 5.39 -27.40 -1.76
N LYS A 333 6.39 -26.60 -2.11
CA LYS A 333 6.52 -25.96 -3.43
C LYS A 333 7.98 -26.00 -3.86
N GLU A 334 8.23 -26.57 -5.02
CA GLU A 334 9.57 -26.65 -5.58
C GLU A 334 10.24 -25.28 -5.69
N LYS A 335 11.51 -25.20 -5.31
CA LYS A 335 12.33 -23.97 -5.35
C LYS A 335 11.78 -22.77 -4.57
N PHE A 336 10.76 -22.96 -3.72
CA PHE A 336 10.22 -21.90 -2.90
C PHE A 336 11.20 -21.49 -1.80
N LYS A 337 11.57 -20.22 -1.78
CA LYS A 337 12.47 -19.64 -0.76
C LYS A 337 11.77 -18.50 -0.07
N ALA A 338 11.72 -18.54 1.23
CA ALA A 338 11.09 -17.51 2.04
C ALA A 338 11.93 -17.19 3.30
N SER A 339 11.73 -16.01 3.86
CA SER A 339 12.35 -15.56 5.09
C SER A 339 11.29 -15.28 6.15
N PRO A 340 11.62 -15.39 7.45
CA PRO A 340 10.70 -15.09 8.54
C PRO A 340 10.11 -13.70 8.43
N GLY A 341 8.82 -13.56 8.74
CA GLY A 341 8.08 -12.30 8.62
C GLY A 341 7.58 -11.99 7.20
N GLN A 342 7.75 -12.89 6.23
CA GLN A 342 7.12 -12.81 4.92
C GLN A 342 5.72 -13.43 4.93
N TYR A 343 4.92 -13.04 3.93
CA TYR A 343 3.58 -13.58 3.69
C TYR A 343 3.42 -14.04 2.24
N ILE A 344 2.43 -14.86 2.02
CA ILE A 344 1.99 -15.34 0.71
C ILE A 344 0.57 -14.89 0.43
N LEU A 345 0.19 -14.88 -0.83
CA LEU A 345 -1.20 -14.89 -1.25
C LEU A 345 -1.58 -16.33 -1.59
N LEU A 346 -2.68 -16.78 -1.01
CA LEU A 346 -3.23 -18.12 -1.21
C LEU A 346 -4.55 -18.03 -1.97
N MET A 347 -4.73 -18.88 -2.96
CA MET A 347 -5.97 -19.10 -3.69
C MET A 347 -6.35 -20.57 -3.59
N CYS A 348 -7.66 -20.86 -3.47
CA CYS A 348 -8.22 -22.20 -3.52
C CYS A 348 -9.18 -22.27 -4.70
N ASP A 349 -8.91 -23.14 -5.68
CA ASP A 349 -9.66 -23.21 -6.92
C ASP A 349 -11.13 -23.63 -6.73
N LYS A 350 -11.40 -24.49 -5.74
CA LYS A 350 -12.78 -24.93 -5.43
C LYS A 350 -13.63 -23.86 -4.74
N VAL A 351 -13.00 -22.82 -4.17
CA VAL A 351 -13.74 -21.70 -3.54
C VAL A 351 -13.85 -20.54 -4.51
N SER A 352 -12.72 -20.11 -5.11
CA SER A 352 -12.71 -19.01 -6.07
C SER A 352 -11.43 -19.04 -6.91
N HIS A 353 -11.57 -18.86 -8.24
CA HIS A 353 -10.43 -18.79 -9.16
C HIS A 353 -9.75 -17.40 -9.19
N ILE A 354 -10.34 -16.40 -8.56
CA ILE A 354 -9.90 -15.00 -8.66
C ILE A 354 -9.50 -14.38 -7.32
N GLU A 355 -9.92 -14.96 -6.20
CA GLU A 355 -9.67 -14.42 -4.88
C GLU A 355 -8.35 -14.94 -4.30
N TRP A 356 -7.46 -13.99 -3.98
CA TRP A 356 -6.18 -14.24 -3.36
C TRP A 356 -6.14 -13.62 -1.97
N HIS A 357 -5.96 -14.43 -0.95
CA HIS A 357 -5.98 -14.01 0.45
C HIS A 357 -4.57 -14.03 1.06
N PRO A 358 -4.15 -12.97 1.80
CA PRO A 358 -2.82 -12.88 2.39
C PRO A 358 -2.72 -13.70 3.69
N PHE A 359 -1.68 -14.55 3.79
CA PHE A 359 -1.35 -15.30 5.00
C PHE A 359 0.14 -15.22 5.30
N THR A 360 0.49 -14.91 6.55
CA THR A 360 1.88 -14.92 6.98
C THR A 360 2.39 -16.34 7.13
N LEU A 361 3.64 -16.54 6.76
CA LEU A 361 4.32 -17.80 6.99
C LEU A 361 4.57 -17.99 8.49
N THR A 362 4.21 -19.13 9.02
CA THR A 362 4.49 -19.53 10.41
C THR A 362 5.73 -20.40 10.53
N ARG A 363 6.07 -21.09 9.44
CA ARG A 363 7.37 -21.76 9.23
C ARG A 363 7.83 -21.53 7.80
N CYS A 364 9.11 -21.20 7.64
CA CYS A 364 9.73 -21.01 6.34
C CYS A 364 10.48 -22.28 5.91
N PRO A 365 10.64 -22.55 4.61
CA PRO A 365 11.42 -23.68 4.12
C PRO A 365 12.89 -23.49 4.47
N THR A 366 13.56 -24.62 4.74
CA THR A 366 14.99 -24.70 5.03
C THR A 366 15.68 -25.62 4.03
N LYS A 367 17.00 -25.72 4.08
CA LYS A 367 17.74 -26.66 3.24
C LYS A 367 17.38 -28.13 3.54
N CYS A 368 17.05 -28.44 4.80
CA CYS A 368 16.71 -29.80 5.25
C CYS A 368 15.20 -30.10 5.15
N ASN A 369 14.35 -29.07 5.15
CA ASN A 369 12.91 -29.22 5.05
C ASN A 369 12.36 -28.18 4.06
N PRO A 370 11.92 -28.60 2.86
CA PRO A 370 11.42 -27.71 1.82
C PRO A 370 9.99 -27.20 2.08
N THR A 371 9.32 -27.71 3.14
CA THR A 371 7.94 -27.35 3.44
C THR A 371 7.84 -26.00 4.17
N PHE A 372 6.69 -25.34 4.02
CA PHE A 372 6.34 -24.14 4.75
C PHE A 372 4.92 -24.24 5.30
N THR A 373 4.62 -23.53 6.37
CA THR A 373 3.30 -23.58 7.02
C THR A 373 2.67 -22.20 7.13
N ILE A 374 1.33 -22.19 7.11
CA ILE A 374 0.50 -21.04 7.44
C ILE A 374 -0.58 -21.44 8.42
N HIS A 375 -1.08 -20.49 9.20
CA HIS A 375 -2.24 -20.66 10.08
C HIS A 375 -3.36 -19.73 9.64
N ILE A 376 -4.49 -20.29 9.29
CA ILE A 376 -5.68 -19.60 8.80
C ILE A 376 -6.69 -19.52 9.93
N ARG A 377 -6.96 -18.32 10.44
CA ARG A 377 -8.09 -18.11 11.33
C ARG A 377 -9.37 -17.99 10.50
N VAL A 378 -10.34 -18.83 10.79
CA VAL A 378 -11.65 -18.83 10.12
C VAL A 378 -12.46 -17.64 10.62
N LYS A 379 -12.81 -16.72 9.70
CA LYS A 379 -13.54 -15.50 10.09
C LYS A 379 -14.49 -14.96 9.01
N GLY A 380 -14.29 -15.27 7.77
CA GLY A 380 -15.10 -14.80 6.65
C GLY A 380 -15.46 -15.93 5.71
N ASP A 381 -16.30 -15.65 4.71
CA ASP A 381 -16.90 -16.63 3.84
C ASP A 381 -15.86 -17.53 3.14
N TRP A 382 -14.81 -16.94 2.59
CA TRP A 382 -13.73 -17.68 1.93
C TRP A 382 -13.00 -18.64 2.89
N THR A 383 -12.66 -18.18 4.10
CA THR A 383 -11.97 -19.03 5.09
C THR A 383 -12.87 -20.11 5.67
N SER A 384 -14.19 -19.85 5.76
CA SER A 384 -15.19 -20.84 6.18
C SER A 384 -15.35 -21.91 5.11
N ALA A 385 -15.49 -21.52 3.84
CA ALA A 385 -15.60 -22.46 2.72
C ALA A 385 -14.32 -23.36 2.60
N VAL A 386 -13.13 -22.78 2.78
CA VAL A 386 -11.88 -23.58 2.81
C VAL A 386 -11.90 -24.58 3.95
N LYS A 387 -12.31 -24.18 5.17
CA LYS A 387 -12.39 -25.09 6.33
C LYS A 387 -13.38 -26.24 6.05
N GLU A 388 -14.56 -25.94 5.54
CA GLU A 388 -15.58 -26.93 5.22
C GLU A 388 -15.08 -27.95 4.19
N LEU A 389 -14.47 -27.48 3.08
CA LEU A 389 -13.88 -28.37 2.09
C LEU A 389 -12.82 -29.31 2.67
N LEU A 390 -12.00 -28.81 3.59
CA LEU A 390 -10.94 -29.62 4.23
C LEU A 390 -11.52 -30.62 5.24
N LEU A 391 -12.62 -30.27 5.92
CA LEU A 391 -13.33 -31.19 6.82
C LEU A 391 -14.04 -32.29 6.02
N GLU A 392 -14.74 -31.96 4.96
CA GLU A 392 -15.39 -32.94 4.08
C GLU A 392 -14.38 -33.95 3.53
N GLN A 393 -13.21 -33.47 3.14
CA GLN A 393 -12.15 -34.32 2.66
C GLN A 393 -11.62 -35.28 3.74
N ARG A 394 -11.46 -34.79 4.98
CA ARG A 394 -11.04 -35.62 6.10
C ARG A 394 -12.03 -36.77 6.34
N HIS A 395 -13.35 -36.51 6.19
CA HIS A 395 -14.38 -37.53 6.31
C HIS A 395 -14.36 -38.52 5.14
N ARG A 396 -14.12 -38.06 3.90
CA ARG A 396 -14.09 -38.93 2.70
C ARG A 396 -12.84 -39.80 2.62
N ASN A 397 -11.68 -39.36 3.14
CA ASN A 397 -10.46 -40.17 3.16
C ASN A 397 -10.54 -41.42 4.07
N ILE A 398 -11.63 -41.54 4.85
CA ILE A 398 -11.94 -42.78 5.58
C ILE A 398 -12.59 -43.83 4.65
N GLU A 399 -13.15 -43.42 3.51
CA GLU A 399 -13.95 -44.30 2.63
C GLU A 399 -13.47 -44.50 1.18
N ALA A 400 -12.64 -43.64 0.61
CA ALA A 400 -12.17 -43.81 -0.79
C ALA A 400 -11.00 -42.90 -1.21
N ALA A 401 -10.15 -43.44 -2.09
CA ALA A 401 -8.90 -42.92 -2.63
C ALA A 401 -8.90 -41.48 -3.21
N ALA A 402 -7.83 -40.76 -2.92
CA ALA A 402 -6.97 -39.88 -3.74
C ALA A 402 -7.55 -38.82 -4.71
N THR A 403 -8.83 -38.63 -4.93
CA THR A 403 -9.31 -37.91 -6.14
C THR A 403 -9.84 -36.49 -5.94
N SER A 404 -9.81 -35.87 -4.77
CA SER A 404 -10.37 -34.52 -4.66
C SER A 404 -9.79 -33.54 -3.62
N ILE A 405 -8.48 -33.60 -3.35
CA ILE A 405 -7.85 -32.55 -2.54
C ILE A 405 -8.06 -31.20 -3.25
N PRO A 406 -8.58 -30.14 -2.56
CA PRO A 406 -8.64 -28.82 -3.16
C PRO A 406 -7.26 -28.35 -3.56
N ARG A 407 -7.12 -27.84 -4.78
CA ARG A 407 -5.84 -27.33 -5.27
C ARG A 407 -5.63 -25.93 -4.73
N PHE A 408 -4.49 -25.73 -4.11
CA PHE A 408 -4.07 -24.42 -3.64
C PHE A 408 -2.99 -23.86 -4.54
N PHE A 409 -3.05 -22.54 -4.76
CA PHE A 409 -2.05 -21.80 -5.52
C PHE A 409 -1.44 -20.73 -4.64
N VAL A 410 -0.14 -20.58 -4.74
CA VAL A 410 0.65 -19.68 -3.88
C VAL A 410 1.41 -18.67 -4.72
N ASP A 411 1.16 -17.40 -4.46
CA ASP A 411 1.89 -16.26 -5.02
C ASP A 411 2.71 -15.59 -3.92
N GLY A 412 3.95 -15.25 -4.19
CA GLY A 412 4.90 -14.72 -3.21
C GLY A 412 6.20 -15.54 -3.16
N PRO A 413 7.02 -15.36 -2.10
CA PRO A 413 6.73 -14.64 -0.85
C PRO A 413 6.84 -13.12 -0.99
N PHE A 414 6.07 -12.39 -0.18
CA PHE A 414 6.12 -10.94 -0.10
C PHE A 414 6.68 -10.47 1.24
N GLY A 415 7.28 -9.26 1.24
CA GLY A 415 7.93 -8.71 2.43
C GLY A 415 6.95 -8.19 3.48
N GLY A 416 7.32 -8.33 4.74
CA GLY A 416 6.68 -7.71 5.89
C GLY A 416 7.70 -7.01 6.79
N SER A 417 7.25 -6.19 7.74
CA SER A 417 8.14 -5.45 8.64
C SER A 417 8.87 -6.38 9.60
N SER A 418 8.27 -7.52 9.97
CA SER A 418 8.85 -8.54 10.87
C SER A 418 10.12 -9.21 10.33
N GLN A 419 10.44 -9.07 9.04
CA GLN A 419 11.73 -9.50 8.49
C GLN A 419 12.93 -8.79 9.15
N ASP A 420 12.72 -7.62 9.72
CA ASP A 420 13.77 -6.80 10.31
C ASP A 420 14.04 -7.11 11.80
N VAL A 421 13.33 -8.10 12.39
CA VAL A 421 13.50 -8.48 13.82
C VAL A 421 14.95 -8.78 14.17
N PHE A 422 15.66 -9.52 13.33
CA PHE A 422 17.07 -9.91 13.56
C PHE A 422 18.10 -8.82 13.25
N LYS A 423 17.66 -7.62 12.83
CA LYS A 423 18.55 -6.47 12.58
C LYS A 423 18.81 -5.65 13.83
N TYR A 424 18.09 -5.93 14.92
CA TYR A 424 18.24 -5.29 16.22
C TYR A 424 18.90 -6.24 17.21
N ASN A 425 19.63 -5.67 18.15
CA ASN A 425 20.15 -6.44 19.28
C ASN A 425 19.04 -6.82 20.25
N THR A 426 18.03 -5.98 20.39
CA THR A 426 16.83 -6.22 21.19
C THR A 426 15.59 -5.96 20.36
N SER A 427 14.68 -6.94 20.34
CA SER A 427 13.42 -6.86 19.60
C SER A 427 12.24 -7.20 20.51
N VAL A 428 11.14 -6.47 20.35
CA VAL A 428 9.87 -6.67 21.07
C VAL A 428 8.82 -7.02 20.04
N CYS A 429 8.29 -8.22 20.12
CA CYS A 429 7.23 -8.75 19.25
C CYS A 429 5.91 -8.74 20.02
N ILE A 430 4.94 -7.96 19.57
CA ILE A 430 3.64 -7.79 20.23
C ILE A 430 2.55 -8.34 19.32
N ALA A 431 1.91 -9.43 19.76
CA ALA A 431 0.91 -10.15 19.01
C ALA A 431 -0.48 -10.00 19.62
N GLY A 432 -1.51 -9.77 18.80
CA GLY A 432 -2.92 -9.81 19.19
C GLY A 432 -3.65 -10.99 18.52
N GLY A 433 -4.01 -12.02 19.28
CA GLY A 433 -4.68 -13.21 18.74
C GLY A 433 -3.85 -13.89 17.65
N VAL A 434 -4.42 -14.08 16.44
CA VAL A 434 -3.74 -14.67 15.30
C VAL A 434 -2.56 -13.83 14.76
N GLY A 435 -2.41 -12.59 15.20
CA GLY A 435 -1.23 -11.77 14.88
C GLY A 435 0.10 -12.32 15.42
N ILE A 436 0.11 -13.47 16.08
CA ILE A 436 1.31 -14.23 16.43
C ILE A 436 2.01 -14.84 15.20
N THR A 437 1.28 -15.05 14.10
CA THR A 437 1.75 -15.82 12.93
C THR A 437 3.08 -15.33 12.33
N PRO A 438 3.35 -14.02 12.11
CA PRO A 438 4.66 -13.58 11.62
C PRO A 438 5.78 -13.86 12.62
N PHE A 439 5.47 -13.83 13.92
CA PHE A 439 6.44 -14.08 14.98
C PHE A 439 6.72 -15.57 15.20
N ALA A 440 5.77 -16.45 14.85
CA ALA A 440 6.02 -17.90 14.84
C ALA A 440 7.17 -18.26 13.90
N ALA A 441 7.21 -17.70 12.69
CA ALA A 441 8.32 -17.88 11.78
C ALA A 441 9.65 -17.31 12.34
N VAL A 442 9.58 -16.17 13.03
CA VAL A 442 10.75 -15.58 13.72
C VAL A 442 11.27 -16.50 14.82
N LEU A 443 10.39 -17.10 15.62
CA LEU A 443 10.76 -18.03 16.68
C LEU A 443 11.38 -19.33 16.11
N ASN A 444 10.84 -19.85 15.01
CA ASN A 444 11.42 -20.99 14.30
C ASN A 444 12.81 -20.66 13.76
N GLU A 445 13.02 -19.48 13.19
CA GLU A 445 14.34 -19.03 12.73
C GLU A 445 15.31 -18.83 13.91
N LEU A 446 14.84 -18.28 15.04
CA LEU A 446 15.64 -18.16 16.25
C LEU A 446 16.14 -19.54 16.72
N ARG A 447 15.27 -20.55 16.66
CA ARG A 447 15.62 -21.95 16.97
C ARG A 447 16.74 -22.49 16.11
N MET A 448 16.73 -22.15 14.81
CA MET A 448 17.78 -22.56 13.87
C MET A 448 19.10 -21.83 14.11
N ARG A 449 19.04 -20.53 14.35
CA ARG A 449 20.23 -19.70 14.59
C ARG A 449 20.93 -20.01 15.91
N ALA A 450 20.18 -20.37 16.94
CA ALA A 450 20.75 -20.81 18.21
C ALA A 450 21.66 -22.03 18.02
N SER A 451 21.23 -23.03 17.25
CA SER A 451 22.05 -24.21 16.93
C SER A 451 23.34 -23.90 16.15
N LEU A 452 23.36 -22.81 15.39
CA LEU A 452 24.50 -22.42 14.56
C LEU A 452 25.48 -21.47 15.29
N GLY A 453 25.22 -21.11 16.55
CA GLY A 453 26.03 -20.16 17.32
C GLY A 453 26.06 -18.74 16.74
N ASN A 454 25.17 -18.39 15.81
CA ASN A 454 25.17 -17.13 15.09
C ASN A 454 24.02 -16.20 15.54
N LEU A 455 23.97 -15.89 16.85
CA LEU A 455 22.97 -15.02 17.43
C LEU A 455 23.51 -13.59 17.61
N LYS A 456 23.12 -12.67 16.71
CA LYS A 456 23.32 -11.22 16.92
C LYS A 456 22.27 -10.63 17.86
N LEU A 457 21.08 -11.22 17.90
CA LEU A 457 19.97 -10.85 18.75
C LEU A 457 20.27 -11.25 20.20
N ARG A 458 20.33 -10.27 21.11
CA ARG A 458 20.60 -10.50 22.55
C ARG A 458 19.33 -10.80 23.33
N SER A 459 18.20 -10.16 22.95
CA SER A 459 16.93 -10.35 23.65
C SER A 459 15.75 -10.21 22.70
N LEU A 460 14.85 -11.19 22.72
CA LEU A 460 13.55 -11.19 22.06
C LEU A 460 12.45 -11.24 23.10
N TYR A 461 11.68 -10.18 23.22
CA TYR A 461 10.48 -10.13 24.05
C TYR A 461 9.26 -10.49 23.21
N LEU A 462 8.57 -11.58 23.56
CA LEU A 462 7.31 -11.99 22.95
C LEU A 462 6.18 -11.65 23.90
N ILE A 463 5.32 -10.71 23.51
CA ILE A 463 4.12 -10.31 24.24
C ILE A 463 2.91 -10.74 23.42
N TRP A 464 2.22 -11.79 23.87
CA TRP A 464 1.08 -12.33 23.15
C TRP A 464 -0.22 -12.16 23.95
N ILE A 465 -1.21 -11.50 23.33
CA ILE A 465 -2.47 -11.08 23.96
C ILE A 465 -3.61 -11.83 23.28
N CYS A 466 -4.33 -12.67 24.03
CA CYS A 466 -5.46 -13.44 23.54
C CYS A 466 -6.71 -13.23 24.40
N ARG A 467 -7.89 -13.53 23.85
CA ARG A 467 -9.15 -13.53 24.58
C ARG A 467 -9.48 -14.91 25.18
N GLN A 468 -9.04 -15.96 24.53
CA GLN A 468 -9.27 -17.37 24.88
C GLN A 468 -7.94 -18.05 25.15
N VAL A 469 -7.89 -18.94 26.12
CA VAL A 469 -6.68 -19.69 26.48
C VAL A 469 -6.27 -20.63 25.36
N ASP A 470 -7.23 -21.18 24.64
CA ASP A 470 -7.02 -22.13 23.55
C ASP A 470 -6.15 -21.57 22.41
N CYS A 471 -6.14 -20.24 22.23
CA CYS A 471 -5.26 -19.60 21.26
C CYS A 471 -3.78 -19.85 21.56
N PHE A 472 -3.40 -20.00 22.83
CA PHE A 472 -2.01 -20.25 23.18
C PHE A 472 -1.53 -21.64 22.78
N GLN A 473 -2.46 -22.61 22.60
CA GLN A 473 -2.14 -23.96 22.20
C GLN A 473 -1.50 -24.03 20.80
N TRP A 474 -1.84 -23.09 19.90
CA TRP A 474 -1.34 -23.09 18.51
C TRP A 474 0.18 -23.19 18.41
N PHE A 475 0.91 -22.59 19.35
CA PHE A 475 2.37 -22.52 19.35
C PHE A 475 2.99 -22.88 20.71
N ALA A 476 2.22 -23.48 21.62
CA ALA A 476 2.68 -23.80 22.96
C ALA A 476 3.89 -24.72 22.97
N GLU A 477 3.83 -25.81 22.20
CA GLU A 477 4.93 -26.78 22.08
C GLU A 477 6.16 -26.11 21.46
N MET A 478 6.00 -25.40 20.34
CA MET A 478 7.10 -24.72 19.67
C MET A 478 7.83 -23.73 20.60
N ILE A 479 7.08 -22.91 21.36
CA ILE A 479 7.65 -21.94 22.29
C ILE A 479 8.38 -22.65 23.43
N THR A 480 7.82 -23.75 23.93
CA THR A 480 8.40 -24.54 25.01
C THR A 480 9.69 -25.22 24.56
N ASP A 481 9.68 -25.85 23.40
CA ASP A 481 10.86 -26.49 22.81
C ASP A 481 11.98 -25.48 22.53
N LEU A 482 11.64 -24.31 22.00
CA LEU A 482 12.60 -23.25 21.77
C LEU A 482 13.23 -22.78 23.08
N TYR A 483 12.44 -22.60 24.14
CA TYR A 483 12.97 -22.20 25.44
C TYR A 483 13.96 -23.22 26.01
N TRP A 484 13.59 -24.51 26.00
CA TRP A 484 14.49 -25.56 26.47
C TRP A 484 15.73 -25.73 25.61
N LYS A 485 15.63 -25.48 24.30
CA LYS A 485 16.77 -25.45 23.41
C LYS A 485 17.72 -24.31 23.76
N LEU A 486 17.23 -23.09 23.92
CA LEU A 486 18.04 -21.94 24.31
C LEU A 486 18.70 -22.15 25.68
N TRP A 487 18.00 -22.82 26.61
CA TRP A 487 18.58 -23.20 27.89
C TRP A 487 19.77 -24.15 27.72
N ARG A 488 19.64 -25.17 26.89
CA ARG A 488 20.75 -26.12 26.58
C ARG A 488 21.93 -25.47 25.89
N GLU A 489 21.69 -24.43 25.10
CA GLU A 489 22.72 -23.66 24.40
C GLU A 489 23.32 -22.51 25.28
N ASN A 490 23.05 -22.53 26.60
CA ASN A 490 23.53 -21.51 27.56
C ASN A 490 23.11 -20.06 27.22
N CYS A 491 21.99 -19.86 26.55
CA CYS A 491 21.46 -18.54 26.24
C CYS A 491 19.97 -18.38 26.59
N PRO A 492 19.55 -18.68 27.85
CA PRO A 492 18.15 -18.66 28.28
C PRO A 492 17.52 -17.25 28.22
N ASP A 493 18.32 -16.21 28.40
CA ASP A 493 17.85 -14.82 28.47
C ASP A 493 17.48 -14.21 27.11
N VAL A 494 17.77 -14.93 26.02
CA VAL A 494 17.44 -14.47 24.67
C VAL A 494 15.95 -14.42 24.45
N LEU A 495 15.15 -15.31 25.02
CA LEU A 495 13.70 -15.38 24.83
C LEU A 495 12.93 -15.07 26.11
N ASN A 496 12.24 -13.93 26.11
CA ASN A 496 11.32 -13.50 27.16
C ASN A 496 9.88 -13.60 26.69
N VAL A 497 9.10 -14.53 27.22
CA VAL A 497 7.69 -14.76 26.85
C VAL A 497 6.77 -14.22 27.94
N ARG A 498 5.79 -13.40 27.53
CA ARG A 498 4.69 -12.88 28.38
C ARG A 498 3.36 -13.10 27.66
N LEU A 499 2.48 -13.86 28.27
CA LEU A 499 1.16 -14.20 27.74
C LEU A 499 0.09 -13.44 28.54
N PHE A 500 -0.86 -12.82 27.85
CA PHE A 500 -1.93 -12.06 28.48
C PHE A 500 -3.29 -12.57 28.03
N LEU A 501 -4.09 -13.05 28.99
CA LEU A 501 -5.45 -13.52 28.75
C LEU A 501 -6.45 -12.42 29.14
N THR A 502 -7.16 -11.88 28.14
CA THR A 502 -8.04 -10.71 28.32
C THR A 502 -9.54 -11.04 28.32
N GLY A 503 -9.91 -12.31 28.18
CA GLY A 503 -11.30 -12.76 28.24
C GLY A 503 -11.81 -12.84 29.67
N ASN A 504 -13.15 -12.80 29.85
CA ASN A 504 -13.82 -12.82 31.15
C ASN A 504 -14.21 -14.24 31.64
N SER A 505 -14.00 -15.27 30.80
CA SER A 505 -14.30 -16.66 31.19
C SER A 505 -13.24 -17.23 32.12
N THR A 506 -13.66 -18.06 33.09
CA THR A 506 -12.72 -18.82 33.93
C THR A 506 -11.86 -19.72 33.06
N PRO A 507 -10.56 -19.47 33.00
CA PRO A 507 -9.72 -20.18 32.04
C PRO A 507 -9.42 -21.60 32.54
N ASN A 508 -9.68 -22.60 31.69
CA ASN A 508 -9.11 -23.92 31.92
C ASN A 508 -7.66 -23.92 31.46
N LEU A 509 -6.74 -23.64 32.36
CA LEU A 509 -5.30 -23.53 32.07
C LEU A 509 -4.59 -24.90 32.02
N SER A 510 -5.26 -26.00 32.36
CA SER A 510 -4.67 -27.35 32.43
C SER A 510 -4.13 -27.86 31.07
N THR A 511 -4.61 -27.29 29.98
CA THR A 511 -4.23 -27.67 28.62
C THR A 511 -2.85 -27.10 28.17
N LEU A 512 -2.28 -26.16 28.95
CA LEU A 512 -1.01 -25.55 28.61
C LEU A 512 0.18 -26.22 29.32
N PRO A 513 1.36 -26.30 28.67
CA PRO A 513 2.59 -26.76 29.32
C PRO A 513 2.88 -25.96 30.61
N LYS A 514 3.37 -26.62 31.66
CA LYS A 514 3.69 -26.01 32.97
C LYS A 514 4.61 -24.79 32.85
N PHE A 515 5.51 -24.78 31.87
CA PHE A 515 6.39 -23.66 31.58
C PHE A 515 5.63 -22.40 31.16
N LEU A 516 4.62 -22.51 30.30
CA LEU A 516 3.82 -21.37 29.83
C LEU A 516 2.81 -20.91 30.87
N LEU A 517 2.28 -21.82 31.70
CA LEU A 517 1.36 -21.49 32.78
C LEU A 517 1.91 -20.39 33.68
N LYS A 518 3.16 -20.48 34.08
CA LYS A 518 3.84 -19.48 34.93
C LYS A 518 4.02 -18.11 34.26
N ARG A 519 3.78 -18.01 32.95
CA ARG A 519 3.95 -16.80 32.13
C ARG A 519 2.63 -16.18 31.67
N VAL A 520 1.50 -16.79 32.04
CA VAL A 520 0.16 -16.25 31.77
C VAL A 520 -0.21 -15.26 32.84
N SER A 521 -0.55 -14.05 32.42
CA SER A 521 -1.14 -13.00 33.27
C SER A 521 -2.59 -12.76 32.85
N LEU A 522 -3.48 -12.60 33.81
CA LEU A 522 -4.87 -12.27 33.54
C LEU A 522 -5.06 -10.78 33.35
N GLY A 523 -5.91 -10.41 32.42
CA GLY A 523 -6.21 -9.01 32.11
C GLY A 523 -5.34 -8.42 31.00
N ARG A 524 -5.52 -7.11 30.78
CA ARG A 524 -4.76 -6.37 29.75
C ARG A 524 -3.37 -6.01 30.26
N PRO A 525 -2.33 -6.13 29.41
CA PRO A 525 -0.98 -5.74 29.78
C PRO A 525 -0.89 -4.22 30.06
N GLU A 526 -0.18 -3.86 31.11
CA GLU A 526 0.22 -2.49 31.36
C GLU A 526 1.48 -2.20 30.52
N MET A 527 1.24 -1.89 29.25
CA MET A 527 2.31 -1.78 28.24
C MET A 527 3.37 -0.74 28.61
N LYS A 528 3.00 0.36 29.29
CA LYS A 528 3.94 1.42 29.69
C LYS A 528 4.99 0.86 30.65
N THR A 529 4.56 0.10 31.66
CA THR A 529 5.47 -0.53 32.63
C THR A 529 6.40 -1.53 31.94
N ILE A 530 5.87 -2.35 31.02
CA ILE A 530 6.69 -3.30 30.23
C ILE A 530 7.76 -2.58 29.42
N PHE A 531 7.42 -1.47 28.75
CA PHE A 531 8.39 -0.68 27.98
C PHE A 531 9.47 -0.05 28.88
N GLN A 532 9.07 0.42 30.07
CA GLN A 532 10.02 0.96 31.05
C GLN A 532 10.96 -0.12 31.61
N GLU A 533 10.45 -1.31 31.91
CA GLU A 533 11.26 -2.47 32.33
C GLU A 533 12.27 -2.84 31.23
N ILE A 534 11.83 -2.96 29.98
CA ILE A 534 12.72 -3.28 28.85
C ILE A 534 13.80 -2.20 28.70
N ALA A 535 13.44 -0.92 28.84
CA ALA A 535 14.40 0.17 28.75
C ALA A 535 15.46 0.11 29.86
N LYS A 536 15.07 -0.22 31.10
CA LYS A 536 15.98 -0.35 32.26
C LYS A 536 16.97 -1.52 32.13
N CYS A 537 16.54 -2.61 31.51
CA CYS A 537 17.39 -3.81 31.31
C CYS A 537 18.49 -3.59 30.24
N GLN A 538 18.49 -2.45 29.55
CA GLN A 538 19.44 -2.20 28.46
C GLN A 538 20.58 -1.27 28.91
N THR A 539 21.80 -1.73 28.73
CA THR A 539 23.01 -0.93 28.98
C THR A 539 23.39 -0.13 27.74
N LYS A 540 23.41 1.21 27.84
CA LYS A 540 23.90 2.24 26.88
C LYS A 540 23.41 2.17 25.43
N CYS A 541 22.89 3.30 24.94
CA CYS A 541 22.53 3.64 23.52
C CYS A 541 21.98 2.49 22.67
N ASN A 542 20.82 1.95 23.02
CA ASN A 542 20.25 0.80 22.30
C ASN A 542 19.04 1.17 21.45
N ASN A 543 19.12 0.77 20.20
CA ASN A 543 18.00 0.79 19.27
C ASN A 543 17.18 -0.49 19.45
N ILE A 544 15.97 -0.38 19.99
CA ILE A 544 15.05 -1.49 20.21
C ILE A 544 14.03 -1.54 19.08
N GLY A 545 13.95 -2.69 18.37
CA GLY A 545 12.91 -2.92 17.37
C GLY A 545 11.60 -3.33 18.04
N VAL A 546 10.51 -2.62 17.77
CA VAL A 546 9.17 -2.99 18.25
C VAL A 546 8.32 -3.38 17.05
N PHE A 547 7.86 -4.62 17.04
CA PHE A 547 7.09 -5.22 15.95
C PHE A 547 5.69 -5.57 16.45
N VAL A 548 4.68 -5.09 15.76
CA VAL A 548 3.29 -5.26 16.19
C VAL A 548 2.48 -5.89 15.08
N CYS A 549 1.75 -6.95 15.43
CA CYS A 549 0.73 -7.53 14.56
C CYS A 549 -0.55 -7.78 15.37
N GLY A 550 -1.63 -7.09 15.01
CA GLY A 550 -2.91 -7.18 15.73
C GLY A 550 -3.89 -6.09 15.34
N SER A 551 -4.83 -5.77 16.25
CA SER A 551 -5.84 -4.73 15.97
C SER A 551 -5.23 -3.35 15.86
N SER A 552 -5.85 -2.48 15.06
CA SER A 552 -5.42 -1.07 14.89
C SER A 552 -5.35 -0.30 16.22
N LYS A 553 -6.21 -0.63 17.21
CA LYS A 553 -6.15 -0.03 18.55
C LYS A 553 -4.88 -0.42 19.31
N LEU A 554 -4.46 -1.68 19.20
CA LEU A 554 -3.19 -2.16 19.79
C LEU A 554 -2.01 -1.47 19.13
N SER A 555 -1.99 -1.43 17.83
CA SER A 555 -0.92 -0.82 17.03
C SER A 555 -0.76 0.67 17.36
N THR A 556 -1.86 1.41 17.38
CA THR A 556 -1.88 2.83 17.77
C THR A 556 -1.31 3.06 19.17
N ARG A 557 -1.73 2.23 20.14
CA ARG A 557 -1.25 2.35 21.53
C ARG A 557 0.25 2.10 21.63
N VAL A 558 0.74 1.05 20.98
CA VAL A 558 2.18 0.73 20.96
C VAL A 558 2.99 1.82 20.27
N TYR A 559 2.50 2.37 19.15
CA TYR A 559 3.15 3.49 18.47
C TYR A 559 3.33 4.71 19.41
N GLN A 560 2.27 5.08 20.15
CA GLN A 560 2.33 6.18 21.13
C GLN A 560 3.36 5.90 22.22
N LEU A 561 3.44 4.65 22.71
CA LEU A 561 4.41 4.24 23.72
C LEU A 561 5.84 4.25 23.20
N CYS A 562 6.08 3.81 21.97
CA CYS A 562 7.40 3.91 21.34
C CYS A 562 7.90 5.37 21.32
N ARG A 563 6.99 6.33 21.07
CA ARG A 563 7.34 7.76 21.11
C ARG A 563 7.57 8.29 22.51
N SER A 564 6.68 7.96 23.45
CA SER A 564 6.72 8.53 24.80
C SER A 564 7.81 7.90 25.69
N CYS A 565 8.18 6.63 25.46
CA CYS A 565 9.21 5.92 26.20
C CYS A 565 10.61 6.02 25.58
N SER A 566 10.74 6.60 24.38
CA SER A 566 12.05 6.84 23.76
C SER A 566 12.77 8.00 24.45
N THR A 567 14.03 7.78 24.80
CA THR A 567 14.94 8.75 25.40
C THR A 567 16.15 8.99 24.49
N LYS A 568 17.12 9.80 24.95
CA LYS A 568 18.40 9.97 24.23
C LYS A 568 19.20 8.66 24.17
N ASP A 569 19.11 7.84 25.23
CA ASP A 569 19.89 6.60 25.39
C ASP A 569 19.17 5.36 24.86
N THR A 570 17.84 5.35 24.84
CA THR A 570 17.05 4.21 24.38
C THR A 570 15.99 4.67 23.37
N LYS A 571 16.07 4.17 22.14
CA LYS A 571 15.12 4.49 21.06
C LYS A 571 14.31 3.27 20.68
N PHE A 572 12.98 3.37 20.80
CA PHE A 572 12.04 2.36 20.35
C PHE A 572 11.61 2.64 18.90
N PHE A 573 11.89 1.69 18.03
CA PHE A 573 11.57 1.79 16.61
C PHE A 573 10.34 0.94 16.29
N PHE A 574 9.22 1.63 16.11
CA PHE A 574 7.95 0.99 15.76
C PHE A 574 7.95 0.44 14.34
N ASN A 575 7.47 -0.79 14.18
CA ASN A 575 7.23 -1.48 12.93
C ASN A 575 5.88 -2.23 13.05
N GLU A 576 5.05 -2.15 12.02
CA GLU A 576 3.72 -2.74 12.02
C GLU A 576 3.56 -3.68 10.83
N ASP A 577 3.04 -4.88 11.09
CA ASP A 577 2.51 -5.78 10.06
C ASP A 577 0.98 -5.70 10.10
N ASN A 578 0.40 -5.12 9.06
CA ASN A 578 -1.04 -4.95 8.94
C ASN A 578 -1.55 -5.79 7.77
N PHE A 579 -2.21 -6.90 8.07
CA PHE A 579 -2.83 -7.82 7.12
C PHE A 579 -4.37 -7.74 7.16
N ALA A 580 -4.94 -6.67 7.77
CA ALA A 580 -6.38 -6.45 7.90
C ALA A 580 -6.94 -5.57 6.78
#